data_c1bc0058a02e3b916c393c7fdadb2a56
#
_entry.id   c1bc0058a02e3b916c393c7fdadb2a56
#
_cell.length_a   1.000
_cell.length_b   1.000
_cell.length_c   1.000
_cell.angle_alpha   90.00
_cell.angle_beta   90.00
_cell.angle_gamma   90.00
#
_symmetry.space_group_name_H-M   'P 1'
#
loop_
_entity.id
_entity.type
_entity.pdbx_description
1 polymer ?
#
loop_
_entity_poly.entity_id
_entity_poly.type
_entity_poly.pdbx_seq_one_letter_code
_entity_poly.pdbx_strand_id
1 'polypeptide(L)'
;DAGRAVRTGQIGERGEVPLAAYREVLVLQPGQARALQGLAATESALIRRAELAAEVSDFTAASRWLALAAEVREESPAIEDARQRITDIRNARIASLRERGTQDLVSMRGLRAARQDLAEVLRIAEPGDQVAADFREQIDQATHYGAFKPGQVFRDPLAIGGEGPEMIVVPHGGFRMGAGENELGASVAEKPAHYVRFDRG
;
A
#
# COMPACT_ATOMS: atom_id res chain seq x y z
N ASP A 1 25.11 13.91 32.07
CA ASP A 1 24.97 12.56 31.45
C ASP A 1 24.02 12.51 30.24
N ALA A 2 22.92 13.27 30.20
CA ALA A 2 22.00 13.35 29.09
C ALA A 2 22.70 13.75 27.74
N GLY A 3 23.56 14.77 27.79
CA GLY A 3 24.30 15.23 26.62
C GLY A 3 25.36 14.23 26.12
N ARG A 4 25.78 13.27 26.95
CA ARG A 4 26.69 12.18 26.57
C ARG A 4 25.92 11.06 25.86
N ALA A 5 24.73 10.70 26.34
CA ALA A 5 23.86 9.70 25.73
C ALA A 5 23.45 10.08 24.30
N VAL A 6 23.12 11.35 24.04
CA VAL A 6 22.79 11.87 22.71
C VAL A 6 24.01 11.76 21.75
N ARG A 7 25.23 12.09 22.21
CA ARG A 7 26.45 12.03 21.39
C ARG A 7 26.91 10.60 21.08
N THR A 8 26.59 9.63 21.92
CA THR A 8 26.98 8.22 21.72
C THR A 8 25.96 7.38 20.95
N GLY A 9 24.85 7.97 20.47
CA GLY A 9 23.80 7.25 19.78
C GLY A 9 23.02 6.26 20.67
N GLN A 10 23.26 6.29 22.00
CA GLN A 10 22.56 5.49 23.00
C GLN A 10 21.21 6.12 23.40
N ILE A 11 20.45 6.56 22.40
CA ILE A 11 19.01 6.72 22.59
C ILE A 11 18.47 5.30 22.43
N GLY A 12 18.33 4.59 23.55
CA GLY A 12 17.66 3.28 23.57
C GLY A 12 16.24 3.41 23.01
N GLU A 13 15.56 2.30 22.80
CA GLU A 13 14.12 2.27 22.44
C GLU A 13 13.25 3.04 23.45
N ARG A 14 13.80 3.38 24.60
CA ARG A 14 13.24 4.26 25.65
C ARG A 14 14.05 5.54 25.69
N GLY A 15 13.74 6.49 24.80
CA GLY A 15 14.29 7.85 24.81
C GLY A 15 13.96 8.70 26.05
N GLU A 16 13.56 8.08 27.13
CA GLU A 16 12.98 8.71 28.34
C GLU A 16 14.00 9.40 29.24
N VAL A 17 15.19 8.83 29.40
CA VAL A 17 16.16 9.31 30.41
C VAL A 17 16.80 10.67 30.06
N PRO A 18 17.22 10.92 28.81
CA PRO A 18 17.74 12.25 28.46
C PRO A 18 16.68 13.35 28.46
N LEU A 19 15.44 13.03 28.06
CA LEU A 19 14.32 13.97 27.92
C LEU A 19 13.86 14.50 29.30
N ALA A 20 13.68 13.61 30.28
CA ALA A 20 13.27 14.00 31.63
C ALA A 20 14.26 15.01 32.24
N ALA A 21 15.56 14.75 32.14
CA ALA A 21 16.58 15.64 32.69
C ALA A 21 16.57 17.05 32.04
N TYR A 22 16.37 17.14 30.72
CA TYR A 22 16.27 18.43 30.05
C TYR A 22 14.97 19.17 30.42
N ARG A 23 13.85 18.46 30.55
CA ARG A 23 12.58 19.05 31.00
C ARG A 23 12.64 19.57 32.42
N GLU A 24 13.22 18.82 33.36
CA GLU A 24 13.43 19.29 34.74
C GLU A 24 14.23 20.59 34.79
N VAL A 25 15.32 20.68 34.01
CA VAL A 25 16.11 21.91 33.92
C VAL A 25 15.29 23.08 33.40
N LEU A 26 14.44 22.85 32.38
CA LEU A 26 13.60 23.91 31.80
C LEU A 26 12.45 24.33 32.70
N VAL A 27 11.97 23.46 33.58
CA VAL A 27 11.00 23.83 34.64
C VAL A 27 11.65 24.83 35.64
N LEU A 28 12.91 24.60 35.99
CA LEU A 28 13.65 25.47 36.92
C LEU A 28 14.19 26.74 36.22
N GLN A 29 14.60 26.63 34.96
CA GLN A 29 15.16 27.71 34.16
C GLN A 29 14.66 27.63 32.71
N PRO A 30 13.50 28.22 32.37
CA PRO A 30 12.86 28.10 31.06
C PRO A 30 13.71 28.56 29.87
N GLY A 31 14.68 29.43 30.07
CA GLY A 31 15.59 29.95 29.02
C GLY A 31 16.95 29.26 28.97
N GLN A 32 17.15 28.13 29.64
CA GLN A 32 18.46 27.48 29.66
C GLN A 32 18.88 26.91 28.32
N ALA A 33 19.82 27.60 27.64
CA ALA A 33 20.21 27.32 26.25
C ALA A 33 20.69 25.88 26.02
N ARG A 34 21.43 25.30 26.98
CA ARG A 34 21.96 23.94 26.87
C ARG A 34 20.86 22.88 26.90
N ALA A 35 19.79 23.09 27.70
CA ALA A 35 18.65 22.18 27.74
C ALA A 35 17.82 22.28 26.47
N LEU A 36 17.59 23.47 25.93
CA LEU A 36 16.91 23.70 24.65
C LEU A 36 17.67 23.06 23.48
N GLN A 37 19.00 23.23 23.46
CA GLN A 37 19.85 22.56 22.44
C GLN A 37 19.80 21.03 22.56
N GLY A 38 19.76 20.50 23.78
CA GLY A 38 19.65 19.07 24.04
C GLY A 38 18.34 18.48 23.52
N LEU A 39 17.20 19.17 23.75
CA LEU A 39 15.92 18.76 23.19
C LEU A 39 15.90 18.82 21.66
N ALA A 40 16.40 19.91 21.05
CA ALA A 40 16.48 20.03 19.60
C ALA A 40 17.39 18.96 18.95
N ALA A 41 18.52 18.61 19.59
CA ALA A 41 19.40 17.55 19.12
C ALA A 41 18.72 16.16 19.23
N THR A 42 17.94 15.92 20.29
CA THR A 42 17.19 14.68 20.46
C THR A 42 16.10 14.54 19.42
N GLU A 43 15.30 15.58 19.19
CA GLU A 43 14.29 15.66 18.14
C GLU A 43 14.90 15.35 16.76
N SER A 44 15.98 16.06 16.40
CA SER A 44 16.66 15.85 15.11
C SER A 44 17.19 14.41 14.93
N ALA A 45 17.67 13.79 16.01
CA ALA A 45 18.13 12.39 15.96
C ALA A 45 16.96 11.41 15.75
N LEU A 46 15.79 11.67 16.34
CA LEU A 46 14.58 10.85 16.16
C LEU A 46 14.01 11.01 14.75
N ILE A 47 13.96 12.23 14.23
CA ILE A 47 13.55 12.52 12.84
C ILE A 47 14.45 11.76 11.87
N ARG A 48 15.78 11.82 12.04
CA ARG A 48 16.71 11.07 11.18
C ARG A 48 16.46 9.57 11.22
N ARG A 49 16.15 8.99 12.38
CA ARG A 49 15.78 7.57 12.49
C ARG A 49 14.49 7.25 11.74
N ALA A 50 13.51 8.15 11.80
CA ALA A 50 12.27 8.01 11.05
C ALA A 50 12.52 8.00 9.54
N GLU A 51 13.33 8.92 9.04
CA GLU A 51 13.71 9.00 7.63
C GLU A 51 14.46 7.75 7.15
N LEU A 52 15.46 7.29 7.92
CA LEU A 52 16.18 6.04 7.61
C LEU A 52 15.28 4.81 7.59
N ALA A 53 14.29 4.73 8.50
CA ALA A 53 13.31 3.65 8.48
C ALA A 53 12.43 3.71 7.21
N ALA A 54 12.03 4.91 6.79
CA ALA A 54 11.25 5.10 5.56
C ALA A 54 12.04 4.70 4.30
N GLU A 55 13.33 4.99 4.23
CA GLU A 55 14.22 4.59 3.12
C GLU A 55 14.24 3.07 2.89
N VAL A 56 14.15 2.28 3.96
CA VAL A 56 14.03 0.82 3.88
C VAL A 56 12.59 0.32 3.85
N SER A 57 11.63 1.22 3.61
CA SER A 57 10.19 0.94 3.56
C SER A 57 9.58 0.41 4.86
N ASP A 58 10.20 0.66 6.01
CA ASP A 58 9.62 0.41 7.33
C ASP A 58 8.86 1.65 7.84
N PHE A 59 7.70 1.91 7.23
CA PHE A 59 6.87 3.07 7.56
C PHE A 59 6.24 2.97 8.95
N THR A 60 6.12 1.78 9.50
CA THR A 60 5.67 1.57 10.89
C THR A 60 6.71 2.07 11.88
N ALA A 61 7.97 1.70 11.69
CA ALA A 61 9.06 2.24 12.50
C ALA A 61 9.22 3.76 12.30
N ALA A 62 9.11 4.25 11.06
CA ALA A 62 9.17 5.68 10.76
C ALA A 62 8.12 6.46 11.55
N SER A 63 6.86 6.01 11.56
CA SER A 63 5.76 6.64 12.31
C SER A 63 6.01 6.62 13.82
N ARG A 64 6.55 5.52 14.34
CA ARG A 64 6.93 5.42 15.78
C ARG A 64 8.01 6.42 16.16
N TRP A 65 9.05 6.58 15.33
CA TRP A 65 10.12 7.55 15.60
C TRP A 65 9.63 8.99 15.52
N LEU A 66 8.73 9.31 14.57
CA LEU A 66 8.09 10.63 14.50
C LEU A 66 7.20 10.91 15.72
N ALA A 67 6.45 9.91 16.19
CA ALA A 67 5.65 10.06 17.42
C ALA A 67 6.55 10.39 18.63
N LEU A 68 7.67 9.69 18.79
CA LEU A 68 8.65 10.00 19.83
C LEU A 68 9.28 11.39 19.66
N ALA A 69 9.52 11.85 18.43
CA ALA A 69 9.99 13.20 18.17
C ALA A 69 8.95 14.26 18.59
N ALA A 70 7.67 14.02 18.34
CA ALA A 70 6.58 14.89 18.76
C ALA A 70 6.45 14.98 20.29
N GLU A 71 6.75 13.91 21.01
CA GLU A 71 6.82 13.95 22.47
C GLU A 71 7.96 14.88 22.99
N VAL A 72 9.02 15.06 22.21
CA VAL A 72 10.11 15.99 22.58
C VAL A 72 9.67 17.44 22.44
N ARG A 73 9.04 17.79 21.30
CA ARG A 73 8.53 19.13 20.97
C ARG A 73 7.26 18.99 20.13
N GLU A 74 6.11 19.26 20.75
CA GLU A 74 4.78 18.98 20.20
C GLU A 74 4.47 19.76 18.90
N GLU A 75 4.93 21.01 18.80
CA GLU A 75 4.66 21.89 17.64
C GLU A 75 5.94 22.25 16.87
N SER A 76 6.72 21.24 16.48
CA SER A 76 7.95 21.50 15.72
C SER A 76 7.70 21.46 14.20
N PRO A 77 8.00 22.53 13.47
CA PRO A 77 7.94 22.52 12.01
C PRO A 77 8.80 21.43 11.38
N ALA A 78 9.92 21.08 12.00
CA ALA A 78 10.80 20.02 11.50
C ALA A 78 10.14 18.63 11.50
N ILE A 79 9.20 18.37 12.39
CA ILE A 79 8.44 17.11 12.42
C ILE A 79 7.44 17.08 11.27
N GLU A 80 6.77 18.18 10.99
CA GLU A 80 5.83 18.26 9.86
C GLU A 80 6.55 18.11 8.52
N ASP A 81 7.69 18.79 8.36
CA ASP A 81 8.56 18.63 7.20
C ASP A 81 9.05 17.18 7.02
N ALA A 82 9.40 16.50 8.14
CA ALA A 82 9.81 15.10 8.11
C ALA A 82 8.65 14.17 7.76
N ARG A 83 7.44 14.46 8.26
CA ARG A 83 6.22 13.71 7.91
C ARG A 83 5.94 13.79 6.42
N GLN A 84 6.05 14.99 5.86
CA GLN A 84 5.87 15.18 4.42
C GLN A 84 6.91 14.41 3.60
N ARG A 85 8.21 14.50 3.96
CA ARG A 85 9.26 13.74 3.28
C ARG A 85 9.03 12.21 3.35
N ILE A 86 8.60 11.69 4.48
CA ILE A 86 8.30 10.26 4.64
C ILE A 86 7.10 9.86 3.79
N THR A 87 6.09 10.71 3.69
CA THR A 87 4.94 10.51 2.81
C THR A 87 5.37 10.48 1.35
N ASP A 88 6.24 11.39 0.93
CA ASP A 88 6.77 11.45 -0.43
C ASP A 88 7.59 10.19 -0.78
N ILE A 89 8.43 9.70 0.15
CA ILE A 89 9.19 8.44 0.00
C ILE A 89 8.21 7.26 -0.18
N ARG A 90 7.16 7.18 0.64
CA ARG A 90 6.12 6.14 0.53
C ARG A 90 5.44 6.18 -0.82
N ASN A 91 4.96 7.34 -1.23
CA ASN A 91 4.25 7.53 -2.50
C ASN A 91 5.14 7.19 -3.70
N ALA A 92 6.40 7.61 -3.68
CA ALA A 92 7.37 7.26 -4.72
C ALA A 92 7.61 5.74 -4.78
N ARG A 93 7.67 5.06 -3.63
CA ARG A 93 7.81 3.60 -3.57
C ARG A 93 6.59 2.88 -4.12
N ILE A 94 5.38 3.31 -3.77
CA ILE A 94 4.13 2.77 -4.30
C ILE A 94 4.07 2.95 -5.82
N ALA A 95 4.37 4.14 -6.31
CA ALA A 95 4.38 4.43 -7.74
C ALA A 95 5.37 3.53 -8.51
N SER A 96 6.58 3.34 -7.98
CA SER A 96 7.59 2.46 -8.57
C SER A 96 7.16 0.99 -8.61
N LEU A 97 6.55 0.48 -7.54
CA LEU A 97 6.03 -0.89 -7.48
C LEU A 97 4.86 -1.09 -8.46
N ARG A 98 3.93 -0.14 -8.52
CA ARG A 98 2.83 -0.16 -9.47
C ARG A 98 3.32 -0.15 -10.91
N GLU A 99 4.25 0.74 -11.25
CA GLU A 99 4.83 0.83 -12.60
C GLU A 99 5.47 -0.49 -13.01
N ARG A 100 6.31 -1.06 -12.16
CA ARG A 100 6.94 -2.36 -12.40
C ARG A 100 5.91 -3.47 -12.54
N GLY A 101 4.93 -3.55 -11.65
CA GLY A 101 3.89 -4.57 -11.71
C GLY A 101 3.01 -4.43 -12.95
N THR A 102 2.71 -3.21 -13.40
CA THR A 102 1.98 -2.98 -14.65
C THR A 102 2.80 -3.45 -15.87
N GLN A 103 4.11 -3.20 -15.87
CA GLN A 103 5.00 -3.71 -16.92
C GLN A 103 5.09 -5.24 -16.88
N ASP A 104 5.09 -5.84 -15.71
CA ASP A 104 5.09 -7.31 -15.57
C ASP A 104 3.80 -7.95 -16.10
N LEU A 105 2.64 -7.29 -16.01
CA LEU A 105 1.37 -7.78 -16.57
C LEU A 105 1.41 -7.92 -18.10
N VAL A 106 2.16 -7.05 -18.79
CA VAL A 106 2.31 -7.12 -20.27
C VAL A 106 3.54 -7.91 -20.73
N SER A 107 4.36 -8.37 -19.80
CA SER A 107 5.59 -9.11 -20.08
C SER A 107 5.44 -10.61 -19.82
N MET A 108 6.48 -11.38 -20.17
CA MET A 108 6.57 -12.82 -19.87
C MET A 108 6.65 -13.15 -18.37
N ARG A 109 6.95 -12.18 -17.51
CA ARG A 109 6.96 -12.34 -16.02
C ARG A 109 5.57 -12.44 -15.45
N GLY A 110 4.62 -11.74 -16.10
CA GLY A 110 3.21 -11.93 -15.93
C GLY A 110 2.64 -11.70 -14.54
N LEU A 111 1.48 -12.24 -14.34
CA LEU A 111 0.60 -12.05 -13.20
C LEU A 111 1.24 -12.38 -11.83
N ARG A 112 2.17 -13.35 -11.77
CA ARG A 112 2.81 -13.72 -10.48
C ARG A 112 3.67 -12.58 -9.94
N ALA A 113 4.49 -11.96 -10.78
CA ALA A 113 5.37 -10.86 -10.39
C ALA A 113 4.55 -9.61 -9.99
N ALA A 114 3.54 -9.26 -10.79
CA ALA A 114 2.63 -8.17 -10.48
C ALA A 114 1.90 -8.36 -9.14
N ARG A 115 1.48 -9.59 -8.80
CA ARG A 115 0.89 -9.90 -7.49
C ARG A 115 1.86 -9.74 -6.33
N GLN A 116 3.14 -10.04 -6.51
CA GLN A 116 4.16 -9.79 -5.50
C GLN A 116 4.34 -8.30 -5.24
N ASP A 117 4.38 -7.49 -6.30
CA ASP A 117 4.45 -6.04 -6.17
C ASP A 117 3.19 -5.45 -5.51
N LEU A 118 1.99 -5.96 -5.85
CA LEU A 118 0.77 -5.57 -5.17
C LEU A 118 0.80 -5.89 -3.67
N ALA A 119 1.28 -7.07 -3.29
CA ALA A 119 1.39 -7.45 -1.88
C ALA A 119 2.29 -6.45 -1.11
N GLU A 120 3.38 -6.01 -1.71
CA GLU A 120 4.25 -4.99 -1.12
C GLU A 120 3.58 -3.61 -1.08
N VAL A 121 2.87 -3.20 -2.14
CA VAL A 121 2.07 -1.96 -2.14
C VAL A 121 1.06 -1.97 -0.99
N LEU A 122 0.29 -3.05 -0.84
CA LEU A 122 -0.72 -3.16 0.21
C LEU A 122 -0.13 -3.18 1.63
N ARG A 123 1.13 -3.62 1.77
CA ARG A 123 1.84 -3.59 3.05
C ARG A 123 2.22 -2.17 3.48
N ILE A 124 2.54 -1.30 2.53
CA ILE A 124 3.07 0.05 2.79
C ILE A 124 2.07 1.18 2.56
N ALA A 125 1.00 0.92 1.80
CA ALA A 125 -0.06 1.90 1.53
C ALA A 125 -0.86 2.23 2.79
N GLU A 126 -1.38 3.44 2.84
CA GLU A 126 -2.33 3.85 3.88
C GLU A 126 -3.74 3.32 3.57
N PRO A 127 -4.58 3.16 4.59
CA PRO A 127 -5.98 2.80 4.36
C PRO A 127 -6.67 3.82 3.43
N GLY A 128 -7.27 3.31 2.34
CA GLY A 128 -7.94 4.17 1.36
C GLY A 128 -7.05 4.75 0.25
N ASP A 129 -5.80 4.31 0.15
CA ASP A 129 -4.91 4.71 -0.94
C ASP A 129 -5.48 4.30 -2.31
N GLN A 130 -5.79 5.29 -3.13
CA GLN A 130 -6.43 5.08 -4.44
C GLN A 130 -5.48 4.38 -5.43
N VAL A 131 -4.18 4.67 -5.38
CA VAL A 131 -3.19 4.04 -6.27
C VAL A 131 -3.09 2.54 -6.00
N ALA A 132 -3.14 2.15 -4.73
CA ALA A 132 -3.17 0.74 -4.32
C ALA A 132 -4.48 0.04 -4.75
N ALA A 133 -5.62 0.73 -4.65
CA ALA A 133 -6.91 0.23 -5.08
C ALA A 133 -6.96 0.00 -6.60
N ASP A 134 -6.52 0.98 -7.38
CA ASP A 134 -6.47 0.91 -8.84
C ASP A 134 -5.52 -0.22 -9.32
N PHE A 135 -4.38 -0.38 -8.66
CA PHE A 135 -3.45 -1.44 -9.00
C PHE A 135 -4.01 -2.84 -8.68
N ARG A 136 -4.74 -2.97 -7.57
CA ARG A 136 -5.46 -4.21 -7.25
C ARG A 136 -6.49 -4.54 -8.32
N GLU A 137 -7.28 -3.56 -8.76
CA GLU A 137 -8.29 -3.74 -9.80
C GLU A 137 -7.65 -4.17 -11.12
N GLN A 138 -6.53 -3.57 -11.53
CA GLN A 138 -5.79 -3.98 -12.73
C GLN A 138 -5.35 -5.44 -12.68
N ILE A 139 -4.82 -5.89 -11.52
CA ILE A 139 -4.40 -7.29 -11.35
C ILE A 139 -5.59 -8.24 -11.32
N ASP A 140 -6.69 -7.84 -10.70
CA ASP A 140 -7.93 -8.61 -10.69
C ASP A 140 -8.47 -8.79 -12.11
N GLN A 141 -8.53 -7.71 -12.87
CA GLN A 141 -8.90 -7.73 -14.27
C GLN A 141 -8.00 -8.66 -15.11
N ALA A 142 -6.67 -8.54 -14.97
CA ALA A 142 -5.74 -9.41 -15.66
C ALA A 142 -5.86 -10.89 -15.25
N THR A 143 -6.28 -11.15 -13.99
CA THR A 143 -6.52 -12.50 -13.48
C THR A 143 -7.70 -13.18 -14.17
N HIS A 144 -8.80 -12.45 -14.36
CA HIS A 144 -10.05 -13.02 -14.83
C HIS A 144 -10.22 -12.92 -16.36
N TYR A 145 -9.64 -11.90 -16.99
CA TYR A 145 -9.85 -11.61 -18.41
C TYR A 145 -8.57 -11.61 -19.26
N GLY A 146 -7.39 -11.72 -18.66
CA GLY A 146 -6.13 -11.61 -19.40
C GLY A 146 -5.99 -10.26 -20.09
N ALA A 147 -5.87 -10.25 -21.41
CA ALA A 147 -5.75 -9.02 -22.21
C ALA A 147 -7.10 -8.38 -22.57
N PHE A 148 -8.21 -9.02 -22.24
CA PHE A 148 -9.54 -8.55 -22.58
C PHE A 148 -10.18 -7.75 -21.45
N LYS A 149 -11.33 -7.13 -21.75
CA LYS A 149 -12.18 -6.43 -20.77
C LYS A 149 -13.60 -6.99 -20.80
N PRO A 150 -14.31 -7.00 -19.67
CA PRO A 150 -15.72 -7.38 -19.65
C PRO A 150 -16.54 -6.59 -20.68
N GLY A 151 -17.36 -7.27 -21.47
CA GLY A 151 -18.18 -6.65 -22.49
C GLY A 151 -17.42 -6.24 -23.78
N GLN A 152 -16.11 -6.49 -23.86
CA GLN A 152 -15.34 -6.23 -25.06
C GLN A 152 -15.83 -7.14 -26.20
N VAL A 153 -16.09 -6.53 -27.36
CA VAL A 153 -16.42 -7.25 -28.60
C VAL A 153 -15.17 -7.39 -29.45
N PHE A 154 -14.94 -8.55 -29.98
CA PHE A 154 -13.79 -8.83 -30.83
C PHE A 154 -14.09 -9.93 -31.87
N ARG A 155 -13.24 -10.07 -32.89
CA ARG A 155 -13.26 -11.14 -33.88
C ARG A 155 -11.86 -11.71 -34.04
N ASP A 156 -11.74 -13.02 -34.05
CA ASP A 156 -10.47 -13.67 -34.30
C ASP A 156 -10.21 -13.78 -35.81
N PRO A 157 -8.98 -13.57 -36.28
CA PRO A 157 -8.60 -13.87 -37.66
C PRO A 157 -8.64 -15.38 -37.90
N LEU A 158 -9.25 -15.79 -38.98
CA LEU A 158 -9.31 -17.21 -39.38
C LEU A 158 -8.03 -17.64 -40.10
N ALA A 159 -7.56 -18.86 -39.85
CA ALA A 159 -6.36 -19.41 -40.50
C ALA A 159 -6.47 -19.50 -42.03
N ILE A 160 -7.68 -19.56 -42.56
CA ILE A 160 -8.00 -19.59 -43.97
C ILE A 160 -8.19 -18.19 -44.61
N GLY A 161 -7.96 -17.13 -43.81
CA GLY A 161 -8.23 -15.74 -44.19
C GLY A 161 -9.64 -15.30 -43.84
N GLY A 162 -9.80 -13.97 -43.60
CA GLY A 162 -11.05 -13.37 -43.13
C GLY A 162 -11.16 -13.34 -41.61
N GLU A 163 -12.30 -12.88 -41.13
CA GLU A 163 -12.62 -12.75 -39.70
C GLU A 163 -13.63 -13.81 -39.25
N GLY A 164 -13.49 -14.29 -38.06
CA GLY A 164 -14.44 -15.17 -37.38
C GLY A 164 -15.73 -14.44 -36.95
N PRO A 165 -16.63 -15.15 -36.27
CA PRO A 165 -17.83 -14.55 -35.73
C PRO A 165 -17.50 -13.47 -34.69
N GLU A 166 -18.42 -12.54 -34.51
CA GLU A 166 -18.35 -11.57 -33.44
C GLU A 166 -18.54 -12.26 -32.09
N MET A 167 -17.60 -12.04 -31.18
CA MET A 167 -17.58 -12.59 -29.83
C MET A 167 -17.60 -11.46 -28.81
N ILE A 168 -18.19 -11.72 -27.68
CA ILE A 168 -18.21 -10.80 -26.53
C ILE A 168 -17.62 -11.47 -25.31
N VAL A 169 -16.79 -10.73 -24.57
CA VAL A 169 -16.22 -11.20 -23.29
C VAL A 169 -17.30 -11.12 -22.21
N VAL A 170 -17.77 -12.27 -21.75
CA VAL A 170 -18.76 -12.38 -20.69
C VAL A 170 -18.07 -12.12 -19.33
N PRO A 171 -18.64 -11.32 -18.42
CA PRO A 171 -18.08 -11.14 -17.09
C PRO A 171 -17.94 -12.45 -16.33
N HIS A 172 -16.82 -12.63 -15.59
CA HIS A 172 -16.69 -13.72 -14.62
C HIS A 172 -17.76 -13.56 -13.52
N GLY A 173 -18.14 -14.65 -12.91
CA GLY A 173 -19.18 -14.62 -11.89
C GLY A 173 -20.01 -15.89 -11.88
N GLY A 174 -21.20 -15.81 -11.33
CA GLY A 174 -22.09 -16.96 -11.26
C GLY A 174 -23.55 -16.58 -11.45
N PHE A 175 -24.28 -17.53 -11.96
CA PHE A 175 -25.71 -17.41 -12.16
C PHE A 175 -26.41 -18.74 -11.86
N ARG A 176 -27.70 -18.67 -11.72
CA ARG A 176 -28.53 -19.85 -11.54
C ARG A 176 -28.99 -20.36 -12.91
N MET A 177 -28.56 -21.53 -13.28
CA MET A 177 -28.91 -22.20 -14.56
C MET A 177 -29.95 -23.26 -14.31
N GLY A 178 -30.91 -23.37 -15.25
CA GLY A 178 -31.97 -24.37 -15.19
C GLY A 178 -33.25 -23.83 -14.58
N ALA A 179 -34.28 -24.67 -14.59
CA ALA A 179 -35.63 -24.33 -14.14
C ALA A 179 -35.94 -24.87 -12.74
N GLY A 180 -36.77 -24.13 -12.00
CA GLY A 180 -37.32 -24.57 -10.71
C GLY A 180 -38.27 -25.76 -10.90
N GLU A 181 -38.49 -26.53 -9.81
CA GLU A 181 -39.33 -27.73 -9.89
C GLU A 181 -40.73 -27.47 -10.38
N ASN A 182 -41.33 -26.32 -10.04
CA ASN A 182 -42.71 -25.90 -10.37
C ASN A 182 -42.78 -24.92 -11.55
N GLU A 183 -41.71 -24.73 -12.31
CA GLU A 183 -41.70 -23.78 -13.43
C GLU A 183 -42.50 -24.34 -14.61
N LEU A 184 -43.54 -23.60 -15.01
CA LEU A 184 -44.44 -23.99 -16.09
C LEU A 184 -43.74 -23.93 -17.44
N GLY A 185 -43.83 -25.02 -18.22
CA GLY A 185 -43.21 -25.11 -19.54
C GLY A 185 -41.79 -25.61 -19.56
N ALA A 186 -41.13 -25.76 -18.40
CA ALA A 186 -39.78 -26.27 -18.31
C ALA A 186 -39.73 -27.80 -18.56
N SER A 187 -38.75 -28.24 -19.36
CA SER A 187 -38.52 -29.65 -19.63
C SER A 187 -37.78 -30.31 -18.44
N VAL A 188 -37.81 -31.65 -18.34
CA VAL A 188 -37.10 -32.42 -17.33
C VAL A 188 -35.61 -32.20 -17.45
N ALA A 189 -35.07 -31.95 -18.65
CA ALA A 189 -33.65 -31.71 -18.89
C ALA A 189 -33.14 -30.36 -18.33
N GLU A 190 -34.05 -29.44 -18.04
CA GLU A 190 -33.73 -28.13 -17.46
C GLU A 190 -33.72 -28.14 -15.93
N LYS A 191 -34.08 -29.25 -15.29
CA LYS A 191 -34.22 -29.39 -13.83
C LYS A 191 -33.15 -30.34 -13.27
N PRO A 192 -32.70 -30.09 -12.02
CA PRO A 192 -33.03 -28.96 -11.17
C PRO A 192 -32.23 -27.70 -11.53
N ALA A 193 -32.74 -26.55 -11.13
CA ALA A 193 -31.94 -25.32 -11.18
C ALA A 193 -30.72 -25.44 -10.26
N HIS A 194 -29.53 -25.15 -10.81
CA HIS A 194 -28.27 -25.25 -10.09
C HIS A 194 -27.43 -23.99 -10.29
N TYR A 195 -26.45 -23.77 -9.41
CA TYR A 195 -25.56 -22.62 -9.51
C TYR A 195 -24.36 -22.95 -10.40
N VAL A 196 -24.13 -22.13 -11.39
CA VAL A 196 -22.96 -22.21 -12.28
C VAL A 196 -22.06 -21.02 -12.03
N ARG A 197 -20.75 -21.26 -11.93
CA ARG A 197 -19.75 -20.22 -11.73
C ARG A 197 -18.68 -20.33 -12.79
N PHE A 198 -18.30 -19.17 -13.33
CA PHE A 198 -17.15 -19.00 -14.19
C PHE A 198 -16.09 -18.17 -13.48
N ASP A 199 -14.89 -18.68 -13.38
CA ASP A 199 -13.76 -17.99 -12.74
C ASP A 199 -13.01 -17.10 -13.74
N ARG A 200 -13.32 -17.21 -15.04
CA ARG A 200 -12.78 -16.38 -16.11
C ARG A 200 -13.90 -15.98 -17.06
N GLY A 201 -13.73 -14.78 -17.62
CA GLY A 201 -14.56 -14.31 -18.71
C GLY A 201 -14.03 -14.74 -20.06
#